data_1ba5f3a609a72a233a86df5e6b57e8b6
#
_entry.id   1ba5f3a609a72a233a86df5e6b57e8b6
#
_cell.length_a   1.000
_cell.length_b   1.000
_cell.length_c   1.000
_cell.angle_alpha   90.00
_cell.angle_beta   90.00
_cell.angle_gamma   90.00
#
_symmetry.space_group_name_H-M   'P 1'
#
loop_
_entity.id
_entity.type
_entity.pdbx_description
1 polymer ?
#
loop_
_entity_poly.entity_id
_entity_poly.type
_entity_poly.pdbx_seq_one_letter_code
_entity_poly.pdbx_strand_id
1 'polypeptide(L)'
;VNARAFSLVVNRLMIALITLIIVSLAVFMATALLPGDTATMLLGQAATPEAVEGLRQAMHLNDPAILRFLRWATGLLQGDLGTSYANNMPIAELISGRLVNSMKLAGITALLAVPIALTLGITSAMLRGSLYDRCVTVVTIGVISVPEFMIATSAVLLFAVYLKWLPALSFANEVHTFSGLVRVYAMPVITLTFGVSAQMIRMTRAAVIETLDTPYVEMALLKGASRRRIVLRHALPNALGPIVNAMALSLSYLIGGVIIVETIFNYPGIAKLMVDAVATRDLPLIQSCAMIFCVGYLVLITIADIVSILSNPRLR
;
A
#
# COMPACT_ATOMS: atom_id res chain seq x y z
N VAL A 1 -29.03 12.13 4.10
CA VAL A 1 -28.40 10.81 3.83
C VAL A 1 -29.48 9.78 4.00
N ASN A 2 -29.84 9.05 2.92
CA ASN A 2 -30.90 8.04 2.95
C ASN A 2 -30.53 6.95 3.97
N ALA A 3 -31.50 6.42 4.73
CA ALA A 3 -31.31 5.35 5.71
C ALA A 3 -30.54 4.14 5.13
N ARG A 4 -30.71 3.86 3.83
CA ARG A 4 -29.97 2.82 3.11
C ARG A 4 -28.46 3.13 2.98
N ALA A 5 -28.09 4.37 2.62
CA ALA A 5 -26.67 4.74 2.51
C ALA A 5 -25.97 4.70 3.87
N PHE A 6 -26.66 5.16 4.93
CA PHE A 6 -26.16 5.06 6.30
C PHE A 6 -25.94 3.59 6.73
N SER A 7 -26.93 2.72 6.49
CA SER A 7 -26.81 1.28 6.80
C SER A 7 -25.64 0.62 6.06
N LEU A 8 -25.39 0.99 4.79
CA LEU A 8 -24.26 0.47 4.01
C LEU A 8 -22.92 0.92 4.59
N VAL A 9 -22.79 2.18 5.01
CA VAL A 9 -21.57 2.70 5.64
C VAL A 9 -21.31 1.99 6.97
N VAL A 10 -22.34 1.85 7.83
CA VAL A 10 -22.21 1.12 9.10
C VAL A 10 -21.79 -0.33 8.88
N ASN A 11 -22.38 -1.00 7.90
CA ASN A 11 -22.02 -2.38 7.57
C ASN A 11 -20.55 -2.48 7.11
N ARG A 12 -20.05 -1.52 6.32
CA ARG A 12 -18.63 -1.46 5.91
C ARG A 12 -17.68 -1.27 7.08
N LEU A 13 -18.03 -0.39 8.01
CA LEU A 13 -17.23 -0.18 9.23
C LEU A 13 -17.23 -1.43 10.13
N MET A 14 -18.35 -2.13 10.25
CA MET A 14 -18.43 -3.41 10.95
C MET A 14 -17.54 -4.47 10.31
N ILE A 15 -17.59 -4.61 8.99
CA ILE A 15 -16.73 -5.54 8.25
C ILE A 15 -15.25 -5.19 8.46
N ALA A 16 -14.88 -3.91 8.38
CA ALA A 16 -13.51 -3.47 8.62
C ALA A 16 -13.04 -3.81 10.03
N LEU A 17 -13.89 -3.62 11.05
CA LEU A 17 -13.58 -3.98 12.44
C LEU A 17 -13.39 -5.49 12.62
N ILE A 18 -14.29 -6.30 12.06
CA ILE A 18 -14.18 -7.76 12.10
C ILE A 18 -12.89 -8.21 11.41
N THR A 19 -12.59 -7.65 10.25
CA THR A 19 -11.35 -7.95 9.51
C THR A 19 -10.13 -7.59 10.35
N LEU A 20 -10.13 -6.44 11.03
CA LEU A 20 -9.02 -6.03 11.90
C LEU A 20 -8.80 -7.03 13.04
N ILE A 21 -9.86 -7.52 13.67
CA ILE A 21 -9.77 -8.55 14.73
C ILE A 21 -9.21 -9.86 14.18
N ILE A 22 -9.70 -10.32 13.02
CA ILE A 22 -9.20 -11.56 12.39
C ILE A 22 -7.73 -11.42 12.02
N VAL A 23 -7.34 -10.30 11.42
CA VAL A 23 -5.95 -10.05 11.03
C VAL A 23 -5.04 -9.91 12.25
N SER A 24 -5.49 -9.25 13.33
CA SER A 24 -4.71 -9.16 14.56
C SER A 24 -4.40 -10.55 15.15
N LEU A 25 -5.40 -11.44 15.16
CA LEU A 25 -5.20 -12.83 15.58
C LEU A 25 -4.24 -13.58 14.64
N ALA A 26 -4.40 -13.41 13.33
CA ALA A 26 -3.54 -14.05 12.34
C ALA A 26 -2.08 -13.58 12.44
N VAL A 27 -1.84 -12.27 12.61
CA VAL A 27 -0.50 -11.68 12.81
C VAL A 27 0.13 -12.21 14.09
N PHE A 28 -0.62 -12.23 15.18
CA PHE A 28 -0.13 -12.77 16.45
C PHE A 28 0.22 -14.25 16.31
N MET A 29 -0.65 -15.08 15.73
CA MET A 29 -0.40 -16.51 15.52
C MET A 29 0.79 -16.73 14.60
N ALA A 30 0.90 -15.99 13.50
CA ALA A 30 2.02 -16.10 12.57
C ALA A 30 3.36 -15.81 13.27
N THR A 31 3.42 -14.77 14.11
CA THR A 31 4.63 -14.43 14.87
C THR A 31 4.90 -15.45 15.98
N ALA A 32 3.87 -15.99 16.65
CA ALA A 32 4.01 -17.01 17.69
C ALA A 32 4.50 -18.37 17.14
N LEU A 33 4.20 -18.67 15.87
CA LEU A 33 4.59 -19.92 15.19
C LEU A 33 5.94 -19.84 14.46
N LEU A 34 6.59 -18.67 14.45
CA LEU A 34 7.90 -18.53 13.83
C LEU A 34 8.92 -19.51 14.44
N PRO A 35 9.57 -20.35 13.62
CA PRO A 35 10.52 -21.34 14.14
C PRO A 35 11.73 -20.66 14.77
N GLY A 36 12.16 -21.13 15.95
CA GLY A 36 13.28 -20.62 16.75
C GLY A 36 12.83 -19.77 17.93
N ASP A 37 13.72 -19.63 18.87
CA ASP A 37 13.48 -18.92 20.14
C ASP A 37 14.02 -17.49 20.10
N THR A 38 13.15 -16.53 20.35
CA THR A 38 13.51 -15.10 20.36
C THR A 38 14.58 -14.80 21.40
N ALA A 39 14.49 -15.40 22.59
CA ALA A 39 15.47 -15.17 23.67
C ALA A 39 16.87 -15.68 23.28
N THR A 40 16.94 -16.87 22.70
CA THR A 40 18.19 -17.44 22.19
C THR A 40 18.83 -16.58 21.10
N MET A 41 18.01 -16.04 20.18
CA MET A 41 18.54 -15.19 19.11
C MET A 41 19.04 -13.84 19.59
N LEU A 42 18.36 -13.24 20.57
CA LEU A 42 18.78 -11.97 21.17
C LEU A 42 20.10 -12.10 21.97
N LEU A 43 20.28 -13.22 22.66
CA LEU A 43 21.50 -13.49 23.40
C LEU A 43 22.67 -13.92 22.49
N GLY A 44 22.38 -14.46 21.31
CA GLY A 44 23.41 -14.88 20.36
C GLY A 44 24.44 -15.82 20.99
N GLN A 45 25.70 -15.42 20.97
CA GLN A 45 26.81 -16.21 21.55
C GLN A 45 26.77 -16.28 23.09
N ALA A 46 26.06 -15.39 23.75
CA ALA A 46 25.90 -15.38 25.21
C ALA A 46 24.72 -16.22 25.72
N ALA A 47 24.08 -17.04 24.83
CA ALA A 47 22.93 -17.86 25.13
C ALA A 47 23.28 -19.08 26.03
N THR A 48 23.45 -18.86 27.31
CA THR A 48 23.45 -19.95 28.29
C THR A 48 22.04 -20.38 28.62
N PRO A 49 21.78 -21.65 29.04
CA PRO A 49 20.42 -22.09 29.39
C PRO A 49 19.74 -21.20 30.45
N GLU A 50 20.50 -20.75 31.46
CA GLU A 50 20.01 -19.88 32.53
C GLU A 50 19.67 -18.48 32.01
N ALA A 51 20.53 -17.90 31.14
CA ALA A 51 20.29 -16.57 30.55
C ALA A 51 19.07 -16.58 29.62
N VAL A 52 18.91 -17.65 28.82
CA VAL A 52 17.75 -17.83 27.94
C VAL A 52 16.46 -17.92 28.74
N GLU A 53 16.45 -18.73 29.81
CA GLU A 53 15.24 -18.89 30.63
C GLU A 53 14.93 -17.60 31.39
N GLY A 54 15.94 -16.89 31.92
CA GLY A 54 15.75 -15.59 32.54
C GLY A 54 15.15 -14.55 31.59
N LEU A 55 15.63 -14.51 30.33
CA LEU A 55 15.12 -13.60 29.31
C LEU A 55 13.70 -13.96 28.88
N ARG A 56 13.37 -15.26 28.74
CA ARG A 56 12.00 -15.73 28.45
C ARG A 56 11.00 -15.29 29.53
N GLN A 57 11.40 -15.41 30.79
CA GLN A 57 10.56 -14.96 31.91
C GLN A 57 10.38 -13.43 31.89
N ALA A 58 11.45 -12.67 31.69
CA ALA A 58 11.41 -11.22 31.62
C ALA A 58 10.54 -10.72 30.45
N MET A 59 10.54 -11.42 29.33
CA MET A 59 9.71 -11.10 28.15
C MET A 59 8.31 -11.76 28.18
N HIS A 60 7.95 -12.44 29.26
CA HIS A 60 6.68 -13.15 29.37
C HIS A 60 6.42 -14.16 28.24
N LEU A 61 7.45 -14.73 27.64
CA LEU A 61 7.33 -15.68 26.53
C LEU A 61 6.77 -17.04 26.99
N ASN A 62 6.90 -17.37 28.27
CA ASN A 62 6.38 -18.58 28.90
C ASN A 62 4.87 -18.50 29.21
N ASP A 63 4.26 -17.32 29.13
CA ASP A 63 2.83 -17.15 29.37
C ASP A 63 2.00 -17.84 28.28
N PRO A 64 0.81 -18.34 28.60
CA PRO A 64 -0.11 -18.91 27.61
C PRO A 64 -0.35 -17.93 26.45
N ALA A 65 -0.37 -18.45 25.22
CA ALA A 65 -0.48 -17.63 23.99
C ALA A 65 -1.71 -16.71 24.02
N ILE A 66 -2.84 -17.19 24.56
CA ILE A 66 -4.06 -16.38 24.67
C ILE A 66 -3.87 -15.16 25.61
N LEU A 67 -3.15 -15.32 26.72
CA LEU A 67 -2.88 -14.21 27.65
C LEU A 67 -1.95 -13.19 27.01
N ARG A 68 -0.93 -13.63 26.29
CA ARG A 68 -0.02 -12.77 25.53
C ARG A 68 -0.78 -11.98 24.45
N PHE A 69 -1.67 -12.67 23.71
CA PHE A 69 -2.53 -12.00 22.70
C PHE A 69 -3.42 -10.94 23.33
N LEU A 70 -4.13 -11.27 24.42
CA LEU A 70 -5.02 -10.31 25.10
C LEU A 70 -4.25 -9.09 25.62
N ARG A 71 -3.07 -9.30 26.23
CA ARG A 71 -2.22 -8.21 26.71
C ARG A 71 -1.78 -7.30 25.56
N TRP A 72 -1.31 -7.88 24.47
CA TRP A 72 -0.92 -7.14 23.27
C TRP A 72 -2.10 -6.39 22.64
N ALA A 73 -3.25 -7.05 22.46
CA ALA A 73 -4.44 -6.43 21.85
C ALA A 73 -5.00 -5.29 22.74
N THR A 74 -5.01 -5.44 24.06
CA THR A 74 -5.42 -4.35 24.97
C THR A 74 -4.43 -3.20 24.95
N GLY A 75 -3.13 -3.46 24.87
CA GLY A 75 -2.10 -2.42 24.67
C GLY A 75 -2.35 -1.61 23.39
N LEU A 76 -2.57 -2.28 22.27
CA LEU A 76 -2.90 -1.62 20.99
C LEU A 76 -4.14 -0.71 21.11
N LEU A 77 -5.19 -1.15 21.80
CA LEU A 77 -6.40 -0.34 22.00
C LEU A 77 -6.15 0.90 22.85
N GLN A 78 -5.13 0.87 23.71
CA GLN A 78 -4.70 2.00 24.55
C GLN A 78 -3.65 2.88 23.85
N GLY A 79 -3.25 2.52 22.63
CA GLY A 79 -2.18 3.22 21.88
C GLY A 79 -0.76 2.84 22.31
N ASP A 80 -0.62 1.82 23.15
CA ASP A 80 0.68 1.27 23.54
C ASP A 80 1.10 0.20 22.53
N LEU A 81 2.13 0.51 21.73
CA LEU A 81 2.72 -0.41 20.78
C LEU A 81 3.76 -1.35 21.42
N GLY A 82 4.08 -1.14 22.70
CA GLY A 82 5.09 -1.89 23.44
C GLY A 82 6.52 -1.45 23.15
N THR A 83 7.47 -2.30 23.55
CA THR A 83 8.90 -2.07 23.47
C THR A 83 9.54 -3.09 22.52
N SER A 84 10.43 -2.63 21.65
CA SER A 84 11.25 -3.46 20.76
C SER A 84 12.16 -4.36 21.59
N TYR A 85 12.16 -5.65 21.30
CA TYR A 85 13.04 -6.60 21.98
C TYR A 85 14.51 -6.46 21.55
N ALA A 86 14.76 -6.09 20.30
CA ALA A 86 16.12 -5.95 19.78
C ALA A 86 16.80 -4.66 20.23
N ASN A 87 16.05 -3.55 20.32
CA ASN A 87 16.59 -2.23 20.58
C ASN A 87 16.33 -1.72 22.00
N ASN A 88 15.43 -2.36 22.76
CA ASN A 88 14.94 -1.89 24.07
C ASN A 88 14.39 -0.45 24.05
N MET A 89 13.83 -0.04 22.90
CA MET A 89 13.23 1.29 22.68
C MET A 89 11.72 1.20 22.51
N PRO A 90 10.94 2.23 22.88
CA PRO A 90 9.52 2.29 22.57
C PRO A 90 9.29 2.16 21.05
N ILE A 91 8.42 1.25 20.67
CA ILE A 91 8.11 0.99 19.24
C ILE A 91 7.54 2.24 18.55
N ALA A 92 6.77 3.05 19.28
CA ALA A 92 6.23 4.31 18.79
C ALA A 92 7.33 5.27 18.30
N GLU A 93 8.47 5.35 18.97
CA GLU A 93 9.60 6.17 18.56
C GLU A 93 10.27 5.62 17.30
N LEU A 94 10.46 4.30 17.23
CA LEU A 94 11.05 3.64 16.07
C LEU A 94 10.21 3.81 14.80
N ILE A 95 8.89 3.83 14.96
CA ILE A 95 7.93 3.89 13.84
C ILE A 95 7.67 5.32 13.40
N SER A 96 7.60 6.30 14.29
CA SER A 96 7.08 7.64 14.01
C SER A 96 7.72 8.30 12.79
N GLY A 97 9.03 8.43 12.75
CA GLY A 97 9.75 9.03 11.62
C GLY A 97 9.68 8.18 10.36
N ARG A 98 9.75 6.86 10.49
CA ARG A 98 9.72 5.93 9.36
C ARG A 98 8.34 5.85 8.70
N LEU A 99 7.27 5.92 9.47
CA LEU A 99 5.91 5.99 8.95
C LEU A 99 5.71 7.25 8.09
N VAL A 100 6.18 8.40 8.58
CA VAL A 100 6.13 9.67 7.83
C VAL A 100 6.90 9.55 6.50
N ASN A 101 8.06 8.90 6.50
CA ASN A 101 8.83 8.68 5.28
C ASN A 101 8.07 7.78 4.28
N SER A 102 7.52 6.65 4.73
CA SER A 102 6.71 5.78 3.85
C SER A 102 5.48 6.52 3.32
N MET A 103 4.80 7.34 4.14
CA MET A 103 3.67 8.14 3.70
C MET A 103 4.07 9.20 2.66
N LYS A 104 5.24 9.84 2.81
CA LYS A 104 5.79 10.75 1.79
C LYS A 104 6.04 10.02 0.48
N LEU A 105 6.71 8.87 0.53
CA LEU A 105 6.98 8.07 -0.65
C LEU A 105 5.69 7.65 -1.37
N ALA A 106 4.73 7.08 -0.62
CA ALA A 106 3.43 6.69 -1.15
C ALA A 106 2.63 7.88 -1.69
N GLY A 107 2.65 9.03 -0.99
CA GLY A 107 1.97 10.25 -1.40
C GLY A 107 2.53 10.84 -2.70
N ILE A 108 3.85 10.93 -2.84
CA ILE A 108 4.49 11.40 -4.08
C ILE A 108 4.18 10.43 -5.23
N THR A 109 4.26 9.13 -4.99
CA THR A 109 3.91 8.12 -5.98
C THR A 109 2.45 8.24 -6.42
N ALA A 110 1.51 8.37 -5.50
CA ALA A 110 0.09 8.55 -5.80
C ALA A 110 -0.18 9.84 -6.59
N LEU A 111 0.50 10.95 -6.22
CA LEU A 111 0.37 12.23 -6.91
C LEU A 111 0.80 12.16 -8.38
N LEU A 112 1.74 11.29 -8.72
CA LEU A 112 2.17 11.06 -10.11
C LEU A 112 1.33 9.97 -10.78
N ALA A 113 1.11 8.83 -10.12
CA ALA A 113 0.45 7.67 -10.69
C ALA A 113 -1.02 7.96 -11.05
N VAL A 114 -1.75 8.66 -10.17
CA VAL A 114 -3.19 8.93 -10.37
C VAL A 114 -3.46 9.78 -11.63
N PRO A 115 -2.83 10.94 -11.83
CA PRO A 115 -3.04 11.72 -13.06
C PRO A 115 -2.63 10.98 -14.32
N ILE A 116 -1.50 10.27 -14.28
CA ILE A 116 -1.04 9.45 -15.42
C ILE A 116 -2.08 8.38 -15.77
N ALA A 117 -2.55 7.65 -14.76
CA ALA A 117 -3.49 6.57 -14.95
C ALA A 117 -4.86 7.05 -15.47
N LEU A 118 -5.38 8.14 -14.90
CA LEU A 118 -6.62 8.73 -15.36
C LEU A 118 -6.50 9.24 -16.81
N THR A 119 -5.43 9.98 -17.11
CA THR A 119 -5.22 10.54 -18.43
C THR A 119 -5.09 9.44 -19.49
N LEU A 120 -4.18 8.47 -19.29
CA LEU A 120 -3.95 7.39 -20.23
C LEU A 120 -5.14 6.41 -20.29
N GLY A 121 -5.77 6.09 -19.18
CA GLY A 121 -6.92 5.19 -19.13
C GLY A 121 -8.14 5.76 -19.85
N ILE A 122 -8.48 7.03 -19.58
CA ILE A 122 -9.62 7.71 -20.22
C ILE A 122 -9.36 7.93 -21.72
N THR A 123 -8.17 8.43 -22.08
CA THR A 123 -7.85 8.67 -23.49
C THR A 123 -7.76 7.38 -24.31
N SER A 124 -7.24 6.31 -23.73
CA SER A 124 -7.23 4.97 -24.33
C SER A 124 -8.65 4.45 -24.56
N ALA A 125 -9.57 4.61 -23.61
CA ALA A 125 -10.98 4.27 -23.77
C ALA A 125 -11.67 5.13 -24.85
N MET A 126 -11.36 6.42 -24.91
CA MET A 126 -11.89 7.34 -25.94
C MET A 126 -11.46 6.91 -27.36
N LEU A 127 -10.24 6.43 -27.51
CA LEU A 127 -9.63 6.04 -28.77
C LEU A 127 -9.60 4.51 -28.95
N ARG A 128 -10.59 3.81 -28.39
CA ARG A 128 -10.72 2.35 -28.42
C ARG A 128 -10.48 1.80 -29.85
N GLY A 129 -9.57 0.82 -29.94
CA GLY A 129 -9.19 0.16 -31.21
C GLY A 129 -8.16 0.89 -32.05
N SER A 130 -7.74 2.11 -31.68
CA SER A 130 -6.65 2.84 -32.33
C SER A 130 -5.27 2.25 -32.03
N LEU A 131 -4.25 2.67 -32.79
CA LEU A 131 -2.85 2.33 -32.49
C LEU A 131 -2.43 2.84 -31.10
N TYR A 132 -2.87 4.03 -30.71
CA TYR A 132 -2.63 4.57 -29.37
C TYR A 132 -3.16 3.64 -28.26
N ASP A 133 -4.41 3.21 -28.38
CA ASP A 133 -5.03 2.29 -27.42
C ASP A 133 -4.29 0.95 -27.36
N ARG A 134 -3.87 0.43 -28.50
CA ARG A 134 -3.08 -0.81 -28.57
C ARG A 134 -1.71 -0.64 -27.91
N CYS A 135 -1.01 0.47 -28.19
CA CYS A 135 0.28 0.76 -27.56
C CYS A 135 0.16 0.88 -26.02
N VAL A 136 -0.80 1.67 -25.53
CA VAL A 136 -1.04 1.81 -24.08
C VAL A 136 -1.35 0.44 -23.46
N THR A 137 -2.19 -0.37 -24.09
CA THR A 137 -2.55 -1.70 -23.61
C THR A 137 -1.34 -2.64 -23.58
N VAL A 138 -0.53 -2.69 -24.64
CA VAL A 138 0.65 -3.56 -24.70
C VAL A 138 1.68 -3.15 -23.66
N VAL A 139 1.95 -1.85 -23.53
CA VAL A 139 2.90 -1.33 -22.52
C VAL A 139 2.43 -1.65 -21.11
N THR A 140 1.15 -1.41 -20.79
CA THR A 140 0.62 -1.69 -19.44
C THR A 140 0.64 -3.19 -19.12
N ILE A 141 0.31 -4.06 -20.08
CA ILE A 141 0.42 -5.52 -19.88
C ILE A 141 1.89 -5.89 -19.66
N GLY A 142 2.80 -5.36 -20.46
CA GLY A 142 4.24 -5.60 -20.33
C GLY A 142 4.75 -5.22 -18.94
N VAL A 143 4.38 -4.03 -18.45
CA VAL A 143 4.79 -3.57 -17.09
C VAL A 143 4.23 -4.48 -16.01
N ILE A 144 2.94 -4.86 -16.07
CA ILE A 144 2.31 -5.73 -15.06
C ILE A 144 2.93 -7.14 -15.05
N SER A 145 3.43 -7.60 -16.21
CA SER A 145 4.04 -8.93 -16.33
C SER A 145 5.43 -9.02 -15.73
N VAL A 146 6.09 -7.88 -15.47
CA VAL A 146 7.42 -7.82 -14.86
C VAL A 146 7.28 -7.68 -13.35
N PRO A 147 7.90 -8.57 -12.55
CA PRO A 147 7.90 -8.43 -11.09
C PRO A 147 8.52 -7.10 -10.66
N GLU A 148 7.94 -6.47 -9.64
CA GLU A 148 8.33 -5.12 -9.19
C GLU A 148 9.81 -5.04 -8.77
N PHE A 149 10.33 -6.09 -8.12
CA PHE A 149 11.76 -6.15 -7.76
C PHE A 149 12.69 -6.13 -8.98
N MET A 150 12.26 -6.71 -10.11
CA MET A 150 13.04 -6.66 -11.35
C MET A 150 13.06 -5.24 -11.94
N ILE A 151 11.94 -4.52 -11.88
CA ILE A 151 11.88 -3.11 -12.31
C ILE A 151 12.83 -2.29 -11.44
N ALA A 152 12.75 -2.45 -10.10
CA ALA A 152 13.62 -1.76 -9.16
C ALA A 152 15.12 -2.05 -9.40
N THR A 153 15.46 -3.32 -9.51
CA THR A 153 16.85 -3.74 -9.73
C THR A 153 17.39 -3.28 -11.08
N SER A 154 16.57 -3.35 -12.14
CA SER A 154 16.93 -2.85 -13.46
C SER A 154 17.13 -1.33 -13.46
N ALA A 155 16.30 -0.60 -12.71
CA ALA A 155 16.48 0.84 -12.52
C ALA A 155 17.81 1.17 -11.83
N VAL A 156 18.18 0.43 -10.77
CA VAL A 156 19.49 0.58 -10.11
C VAL A 156 20.63 0.31 -11.08
N LEU A 157 20.59 -0.80 -11.81
CA LEU A 157 21.63 -1.14 -12.78
C LEU A 157 21.78 -0.05 -13.85
N LEU A 158 20.67 0.39 -14.43
CA LEU A 158 20.71 1.39 -15.50
C LEU A 158 21.13 2.77 -14.98
N PHE A 159 20.42 3.31 -13.99
CA PHE A 159 20.58 4.71 -13.59
C PHE A 159 21.69 4.94 -12.56
N ALA A 160 22.00 3.97 -11.68
CA ALA A 160 23.03 4.15 -10.68
C ALA A 160 24.38 3.56 -11.13
N VAL A 161 24.39 2.38 -11.77
CA VAL A 161 25.64 1.69 -12.12
C VAL A 161 26.17 2.13 -13.49
N TYR A 162 25.33 2.03 -14.55
CA TYR A 162 25.78 2.34 -15.93
C TYR A 162 25.79 3.84 -16.21
N LEU A 163 24.68 4.53 -16.02
CA LEU A 163 24.55 5.95 -16.33
C LEU A 163 25.12 6.86 -15.22
N LYS A 164 25.17 6.40 -14.00
CA LYS A 164 25.63 7.16 -12.80
C LYS A 164 24.87 8.50 -12.62
N TRP A 165 23.60 8.54 -12.99
CA TRP A 165 22.76 9.75 -12.89
C TRP A 165 22.12 9.90 -11.50
N LEU A 166 21.74 8.77 -10.90
CA LEU A 166 20.99 8.71 -9.65
C LEU A 166 21.71 7.82 -8.63
N PRO A 167 21.59 8.11 -7.33
CA PRO A 167 22.18 7.28 -6.29
C PRO A 167 21.43 5.95 -6.15
N ALA A 168 22.16 4.84 -5.93
CA ALA A 168 21.56 3.52 -5.73
C ALA A 168 20.75 3.42 -4.43
N LEU A 169 21.14 4.17 -3.40
CA LEU A 169 20.53 4.17 -2.07
C LEU A 169 19.83 5.50 -1.81
N SER A 170 18.73 5.45 -1.07
CA SER A 170 17.83 6.59 -0.83
C SER A 170 17.90 7.05 0.63
N PHE A 171 18.97 7.75 1.00
CA PHE A 171 19.13 8.37 2.34
C PHE A 171 18.36 9.69 2.44
N ALA A 172 17.04 9.61 2.47
CA ALA A 172 16.17 10.80 2.42
C ALA A 172 16.33 11.76 3.60
N ASN A 173 16.78 11.28 4.75
CA ASN A 173 16.95 12.07 5.97
C ASN A 173 18.17 13.00 5.94
N GLU A 174 19.14 12.76 5.04
CA GLU A 174 20.39 13.49 4.95
C GLU A 174 20.35 14.65 3.94
N VAL A 175 19.21 14.82 3.25
CA VAL A 175 19.12 15.76 2.14
C VAL A 175 18.15 16.90 2.47
N HIS A 176 18.67 18.13 2.43
CA HIS A 176 17.92 19.36 2.71
C HIS A 176 17.69 20.24 1.47
N THR A 177 18.25 19.87 0.29
CA THR A 177 18.08 20.61 -0.96
C THR A 177 17.00 19.97 -1.83
N PHE A 178 16.19 20.80 -2.53
CA PHE A 178 15.14 20.28 -3.42
C PHE A 178 15.70 19.35 -4.50
N SER A 179 16.81 19.72 -5.14
CA SER A 179 17.46 18.88 -6.16
C SER A 179 17.96 17.56 -5.60
N GLY A 180 18.48 17.56 -4.38
CA GLY A 180 18.89 16.34 -3.68
C GLY A 180 17.70 15.44 -3.35
N LEU A 181 16.58 16.01 -2.86
CA LEU A 181 15.35 15.26 -2.62
C LEU A 181 14.85 14.59 -3.91
N VAL A 182 14.78 15.35 -5.02
CA VAL A 182 14.38 14.77 -6.32
C VAL A 182 15.27 13.59 -6.70
N ARG A 183 16.59 13.71 -6.55
CA ARG A 183 17.53 12.61 -6.89
C ARG A 183 17.33 11.38 -6.02
N VAL A 184 17.09 11.55 -4.72
CA VAL A 184 16.91 10.45 -3.76
C VAL A 184 15.57 9.74 -3.96
N TYR A 185 14.50 10.49 -4.24
CA TYR A 185 13.16 9.94 -4.45
C TYR A 185 12.93 9.40 -5.87
N ALA A 186 13.73 9.82 -6.87
CA ALA A 186 13.46 9.53 -8.28
C ALA A 186 13.28 8.05 -8.56
N MET A 187 14.26 7.20 -8.22
CA MET A 187 14.18 5.77 -8.52
C MET A 187 13.08 5.04 -7.75
N PRO A 188 12.94 5.19 -6.41
CA PRO A 188 11.83 4.61 -5.68
C PRO A 188 10.46 5.01 -6.23
N VAL A 189 10.25 6.31 -6.46
CA VAL A 189 8.97 6.84 -6.98
C VAL A 189 8.68 6.36 -8.38
N ILE A 190 9.66 6.39 -9.30
CA ILE A 190 9.48 5.89 -10.67
C ILE A 190 9.10 4.41 -10.64
N THR A 191 9.81 3.59 -9.87
CA THR A 191 9.54 2.14 -9.77
C THR A 191 8.11 1.87 -9.33
N LEU A 192 7.68 2.48 -8.21
CA LEU A 192 6.32 2.35 -7.70
C LEU A 192 5.28 2.90 -8.67
N THR A 193 5.56 4.06 -9.29
CA THR A 193 4.64 4.69 -10.26
C THR A 193 4.40 3.80 -11.46
N PHE A 194 5.42 3.13 -11.99
CA PHE A 194 5.25 2.21 -13.11
C PHE A 194 4.30 1.07 -12.78
N GLY A 195 4.52 0.36 -11.68
CA GLY A 195 3.69 -0.77 -11.26
C GLY A 195 2.23 -0.37 -11.01
N VAL A 196 2.04 0.65 -10.20
CA VAL A 196 0.70 1.11 -9.79
C VAL A 196 -0.07 1.74 -10.95
N SER A 197 0.59 2.60 -11.75
CA SER A 197 -0.08 3.25 -12.89
C SER A 197 -0.55 2.25 -13.92
N ALA A 198 0.23 1.23 -14.25
CA ALA A 198 -0.14 0.24 -15.26
C ALA A 198 -1.45 -0.47 -14.90
N GLN A 199 -1.62 -0.88 -13.65
CA GLN A 199 -2.85 -1.49 -13.16
C GLN A 199 -4.02 -0.50 -13.18
N MET A 200 -3.80 0.73 -12.69
CA MET A 200 -4.83 1.78 -12.65
C MET A 200 -5.29 2.19 -14.06
N ILE A 201 -4.38 2.32 -15.04
CA ILE A 201 -4.69 2.62 -16.44
C ILE A 201 -5.66 1.57 -16.99
N ARG A 202 -5.33 0.30 -16.80
CA ARG A 202 -6.13 -0.82 -17.29
C ARG A 202 -7.53 -0.83 -16.68
N MET A 203 -7.63 -0.66 -15.36
CA MET A 203 -8.91 -0.66 -14.66
C MET A 203 -9.75 0.58 -15.02
N THR A 204 -9.13 1.76 -15.09
CA THR A 204 -9.80 3.01 -15.53
C THR A 204 -10.34 2.87 -16.96
N ARG A 205 -9.52 2.33 -17.87
CA ARG A 205 -9.95 2.07 -19.25
C ARG A 205 -11.15 1.14 -19.31
N ALA A 206 -11.12 0.03 -18.56
CA ALA A 206 -12.21 -0.94 -18.50
C ALA A 206 -13.50 -0.29 -17.97
N ALA A 207 -13.45 0.45 -16.88
CA ALA A 207 -14.60 1.13 -16.29
C ALA A 207 -15.24 2.16 -17.23
N VAL A 208 -14.41 2.92 -17.97
CA VAL A 208 -14.93 3.89 -18.95
C VAL A 208 -15.56 3.17 -20.15
N ILE A 209 -14.96 2.10 -20.66
CA ILE A 209 -15.51 1.32 -21.77
C ILE A 209 -16.86 0.70 -21.38
N GLU A 210 -16.93 0.06 -20.22
CA GLU A 210 -18.18 -0.53 -19.71
C GLU A 210 -19.31 0.51 -19.66
N THR A 211 -19.00 1.73 -19.24
CA THR A 211 -19.96 2.83 -19.21
C THR A 211 -20.33 3.31 -20.61
N LEU A 212 -19.38 3.33 -21.55
CA LEU A 212 -19.63 3.73 -22.94
C LEU A 212 -20.53 2.75 -23.70
N ASP A 213 -20.51 1.47 -23.34
CA ASP A 213 -21.32 0.42 -23.95
C ASP A 213 -22.78 0.37 -23.39
N THR A 214 -23.21 1.40 -22.60
CA THR A 214 -24.55 1.46 -22.01
C THR A 214 -25.58 2.12 -22.95
N PRO A 215 -26.87 1.71 -22.90
CA PRO A 215 -27.91 2.23 -23.82
C PRO A 215 -28.11 3.75 -23.78
N TYR A 216 -27.94 4.40 -22.61
CA TYR A 216 -28.11 5.85 -22.52
C TYR A 216 -26.97 6.63 -23.23
N VAL A 217 -25.79 6.04 -23.32
CA VAL A 217 -24.66 6.60 -24.09
C VAL A 217 -24.92 6.45 -25.58
N GLU A 218 -25.46 5.31 -26.02
CA GLU A 218 -25.88 5.08 -27.39
C GLU A 218 -26.94 6.11 -27.83
N MET A 219 -27.92 6.37 -26.99
CA MET A 219 -28.93 7.42 -27.23
C MET A 219 -28.29 8.82 -27.37
N ALA A 220 -27.28 9.14 -26.59
CA ALA A 220 -26.56 10.40 -26.72
C ALA A 220 -25.80 10.49 -28.05
N LEU A 221 -25.23 9.37 -28.53
CA LEU A 221 -24.58 9.27 -29.83
C LEU A 221 -25.58 9.50 -30.97
N LEU A 222 -26.77 8.85 -30.93
CA LEU A 222 -27.80 8.99 -31.90
C LEU A 222 -28.36 10.43 -31.96
N LYS A 223 -28.32 11.18 -30.85
CA LYS A 223 -28.64 12.61 -30.80
C LYS A 223 -27.53 13.53 -31.34
N GLY A 224 -26.45 12.98 -31.91
CA GLY A 224 -25.39 13.74 -32.54
C GLY A 224 -24.36 14.36 -31.57
N ALA A 225 -24.30 13.89 -30.32
CA ALA A 225 -23.29 14.39 -29.38
C ALA A 225 -21.88 13.94 -29.81
N SER A 226 -20.91 14.87 -29.73
CA SER A 226 -19.50 14.56 -30.06
C SER A 226 -18.90 13.55 -29.07
N ARG A 227 -17.97 12.72 -29.55
CA ARG A 227 -17.34 11.67 -28.74
C ARG A 227 -16.72 12.21 -27.44
N ARG A 228 -16.06 13.35 -27.50
CA ARG A 228 -15.52 14.04 -26.32
C ARG A 228 -16.60 14.42 -25.32
N ARG A 229 -17.74 14.95 -25.80
CA ARG A 229 -18.87 15.33 -24.96
C ARG A 229 -19.53 14.11 -24.32
N ILE A 230 -19.65 13.02 -25.07
CA ILE A 230 -20.17 11.75 -24.55
C ILE A 230 -19.31 11.25 -23.40
N VAL A 231 -17.99 11.17 -23.57
CA VAL A 231 -17.09 10.67 -22.52
C VAL A 231 -17.11 11.59 -21.31
N LEU A 232 -16.84 12.89 -21.48
CA LEU A 232 -16.66 13.79 -20.34
C LEU A 232 -17.95 14.12 -19.60
N ARG A 233 -19.10 14.16 -20.28
CA ARG A 233 -20.36 14.65 -19.70
C ARG A 233 -21.37 13.54 -19.42
N HIS A 234 -21.27 12.39 -20.10
CA HIS A 234 -22.23 11.30 -19.96
C HIS A 234 -21.59 10.04 -19.38
N ALA A 235 -20.42 9.61 -19.86
CA ALA A 235 -19.79 8.39 -19.38
C ALA A 235 -18.99 8.59 -18.08
N LEU A 236 -18.09 9.55 -18.05
CA LEU A 236 -17.15 9.75 -16.92
C LEU A 236 -17.86 9.97 -15.57
N PRO A 237 -18.93 10.79 -15.44
CA PRO A 237 -19.62 10.95 -14.16
C PRO A 237 -20.22 9.65 -13.62
N ASN A 238 -20.64 8.74 -14.52
CA ASN A 238 -21.20 7.44 -14.14
C ASN A 238 -20.12 6.38 -13.93
N ALA A 239 -18.93 6.56 -14.52
CA ALA A 239 -17.74 5.71 -14.32
C ALA A 239 -16.94 6.08 -13.05
N LEU A 240 -17.25 7.22 -12.40
CA LEU A 240 -16.48 7.69 -11.23
C LEU A 240 -16.44 6.66 -10.09
N GLY A 241 -17.57 6.03 -9.77
CA GLY A 241 -17.59 5.00 -8.72
C GLY A 241 -16.63 3.84 -8.98
N PRO A 242 -16.75 3.13 -10.12
CA PRO A 242 -15.80 2.10 -10.52
C PRO A 242 -14.36 2.60 -10.61
N ILE A 243 -14.09 3.81 -11.13
CA ILE A 243 -12.75 4.39 -11.22
C ILE A 243 -12.15 4.61 -9.83
N VAL A 244 -12.90 5.24 -8.91
CA VAL A 244 -12.42 5.49 -7.54
C VAL A 244 -12.12 4.18 -6.82
N ASN A 245 -12.97 3.17 -7.02
CA ASN A 245 -12.74 1.85 -6.44
C ASN A 245 -11.48 1.18 -7.01
N ALA A 246 -11.28 1.27 -8.32
CA ALA A 246 -10.08 0.80 -9.00
C ALA A 246 -8.80 1.51 -8.51
N MET A 247 -8.89 2.84 -8.31
CA MET A 247 -7.79 3.64 -7.77
C MET A 247 -7.45 3.23 -6.35
N ALA A 248 -8.45 3.04 -5.50
CA ALA A 248 -8.22 2.62 -4.12
C ALA A 248 -7.57 1.24 -4.02
N LEU A 249 -8.04 0.28 -4.82
CA LEU A 249 -7.41 -1.03 -4.91
C LEU A 249 -5.95 -0.91 -5.34
N SER A 250 -5.66 -0.12 -6.37
CA SER A 250 -4.29 0.07 -6.86
C SER A 250 -3.41 0.81 -5.85
N LEU A 251 -3.94 1.82 -5.14
CA LEU A 251 -3.22 2.50 -4.07
C LEU A 251 -3.00 1.58 -2.86
N SER A 252 -3.90 0.64 -2.61
CA SER A 252 -3.69 -0.38 -1.58
C SER A 252 -2.52 -1.32 -1.93
N TYR A 253 -2.25 -1.56 -3.21
CA TYR A 253 -1.04 -2.27 -3.65
C TYR A 253 0.25 -1.52 -3.34
N LEU A 254 0.21 -0.17 -3.23
CA LEU A 254 1.39 0.59 -2.78
C LEU A 254 1.90 0.12 -1.43
N ILE A 255 0.98 -0.30 -0.53
CA ILE A 255 1.36 -0.79 0.80
C ILE A 255 2.26 -2.04 0.68
N GLY A 256 1.96 -2.94 -0.26
CA GLY A 256 2.80 -4.11 -0.54
C GLY A 256 4.08 -3.79 -1.32
N GLY A 257 3.97 -2.97 -2.38
CA GLY A 257 5.09 -2.58 -3.22
C GLY A 257 6.14 -1.72 -2.51
N VAL A 258 5.70 -0.89 -1.57
CA VAL A 258 6.60 -0.12 -0.72
C VAL A 258 7.59 -1.00 0.04
N ILE A 259 7.22 -2.23 0.45
CA ILE A 259 8.11 -3.17 1.15
C ILE A 259 9.33 -3.51 0.28
N ILE A 260 9.10 -3.84 -0.98
CA ILE A 260 10.15 -4.22 -1.93
C ILE A 260 11.05 -3.01 -2.23
N VAL A 261 10.43 -1.87 -2.52
CA VAL A 261 11.14 -0.65 -2.92
C VAL A 261 11.96 -0.07 -1.75
N GLU A 262 11.39 0.01 -0.55
CA GLU A 262 12.13 0.48 0.64
C GLU A 262 13.33 -0.43 0.95
N THR A 263 13.19 -1.73 0.74
CA THR A 263 14.28 -2.69 0.98
C THR A 263 15.38 -2.57 -0.07
N ILE A 264 15.05 -2.52 -1.36
CA ILE A 264 16.03 -2.46 -2.45
C ILE A 264 16.80 -1.14 -2.43
N PHE A 265 16.10 -0.01 -2.25
CA PHE A 265 16.71 1.32 -2.25
C PHE A 265 17.23 1.73 -0.86
N ASN A 266 17.16 0.85 0.14
CA ASN A 266 17.49 1.15 1.54
C ASN A 266 16.83 2.43 2.05
N TYR A 267 15.57 2.66 1.64
CA TYR A 267 14.81 3.84 2.02
C TYR A 267 14.33 3.70 3.48
N PRO A 268 14.52 4.72 4.34
CA PRO A 268 14.26 4.62 5.78
C PRO A 268 12.75 4.70 6.10
N GLY A 269 11.97 3.72 5.63
CA GLY A 269 10.54 3.62 5.85
C GLY A 269 10.15 2.53 6.85
N ILE A 270 8.82 2.43 7.11
CA ILE A 270 8.26 1.46 8.05
C ILE A 270 8.30 0.02 7.50
N ALA A 271 8.23 -0.15 6.18
CA ALA A 271 8.27 -1.47 5.57
C ALA A 271 9.66 -2.09 5.69
N LYS A 272 10.72 -1.31 5.44
CA LYS A 272 12.09 -1.74 5.71
C LYS A 272 12.29 -2.05 7.19
N LEU A 273 11.77 -1.23 8.10
CA LEU A 273 11.83 -1.50 9.54
C LEU A 273 11.22 -2.87 9.88
N MET A 274 10.07 -3.20 9.28
CA MET A 274 9.42 -4.49 9.48
C MET A 274 10.28 -5.64 8.96
N VAL A 275 10.91 -5.50 7.78
CA VAL A 275 11.83 -6.52 7.23
C VAL A 275 13.03 -6.73 8.14
N ASP A 276 13.64 -5.65 8.64
CA ASP A 276 14.75 -5.70 9.58
C ASP A 276 14.31 -6.36 10.91
N ALA A 277 13.10 -6.07 11.40
CA ALA A 277 12.53 -6.70 12.60
C ALA A 277 12.30 -8.21 12.42
N VAL A 278 11.93 -8.67 11.21
CA VAL A 278 11.83 -10.11 10.91
C VAL A 278 13.20 -10.78 11.00
N ALA A 279 14.23 -10.13 10.47
CA ALA A 279 15.60 -10.66 10.53
C ALA A 279 16.14 -10.77 11.97
N THR A 280 15.78 -9.83 12.84
CA THR A 280 16.16 -9.81 14.26
C THR A 280 15.17 -10.52 15.19
N ARG A 281 14.04 -11.03 14.65
CA ARG A 281 12.92 -11.66 15.40
C ARG A 281 12.34 -10.78 16.51
N ASP A 282 12.22 -9.52 16.23
CA ASP A 282 11.58 -8.56 17.13
C ASP A 282 10.05 -8.66 16.99
N LEU A 283 9.45 -9.62 17.70
CA LEU A 283 8.03 -9.95 17.56
C LEU A 283 7.10 -8.75 17.80
N PRO A 284 7.25 -7.95 18.87
CA PRO A 284 6.38 -6.80 19.11
C PRO A 284 6.48 -5.76 17.98
N LEU A 285 7.68 -5.53 17.44
CA LEU A 285 7.89 -4.60 16.34
C LEU A 285 7.26 -5.10 15.04
N ILE A 286 7.40 -6.40 14.72
CA ILE A 286 6.73 -7.02 13.55
C ILE A 286 5.23 -6.87 13.66
N GLN A 287 4.66 -7.22 14.82
CA GLN A 287 3.21 -7.15 15.06
C GLN A 287 2.68 -5.74 14.91
N SER A 288 3.37 -4.75 15.48
CA SER A 288 2.99 -3.33 15.40
C SER A 288 3.06 -2.80 13.97
N CYS A 289 4.13 -3.09 13.23
CA CYS A 289 4.25 -2.69 11.81
C CYS A 289 3.15 -3.35 10.95
N ALA A 290 2.89 -4.64 11.13
CA ALA A 290 1.86 -5.36 10.40
C ALA A 290 0.46 -4.79 10.66
N MET A 291 0.15 -4.44 11.92
CA MET A 291 -1.12 -3.80 12.27
C MET A 291 -1.27 -2.42 11.67
N ILE A 292 -0.21 -1.61 11.63
CA ILE A 292 -0.23 -0.29 10.98
C ILE A 292 -0.51 -0.43 9.47
N PHE A 293 0.11 -1.38 8.78
CA PHE A 293 -0.19 -1.68 7.38
C PHE A 293 -1.64 -2.14 7.19
N CYS A 294 -2.14 -3.01 8.07
CA CYS A 294 -3.52 -3.48 8.01
C CYS A 294 -4.52 -2.33 8.19
N VAL A 295 -4.31 -1.47 9.20
CA VAL A 295 -5.15 -0.29 9.44
C VAL A 295 -5.09 0.65 8.24
N GLY A 296 -3.91 0.96 7.71
CA GLY A 296 -3.74 1.80 6.52
C GLY A 296 -4.49 1.26 5.30
N TYR A 297 -4.39 -0.04 5.04
CA TYR A 297 -5.12 -0.72 3.98
C TYR A 297 -6.65 -0.64 4.16
N LEU A 298 -7.14 -0.95 5.37
CA LEU A 298 -8.57 -0.90 5.68
C LEU A 298 -9.14 0.52 5.60
N VAL A 299 -8.40 1.53 6.03
CA VAL A 299 -8.79 2.94 5.92
C VAL A 299 -8.93 3.33 4.45
N LEU A 300 -7.95 3.01 3.61
CA LEU A 300 -8.01 3.33 2.17
C LEU A 300 -9.22 2.68 1.49
N ILE A 301 -9.45 1.39 1.71
CA ILE A 301 -10.60 0.68 1.12
C ILE A 301 -11.92 1.23 1.65
N THR A 302 -12.02 1.47 2.96
CA THR A 302 -13.26 2.01 3.56
C THR A 302 -13.59 3.39 3.01
N ILE A 303 -12.59 4.27 2.86
CA ILE A 303 -12.77 5.59 2.24
C ILE A 303 -13.28 5.43 0.80
N ALA A 304 -12.69 4.53 0.02
CA ALA A 304 -13.11 4.28 -1.35
C ALA A 304 -14.54 3.76 -1.45
N ASP A 305 -14.91 2.82 -0.60
CA ASP A 305 -16.27 2.29 -0.53
C ASP A 305 -17.28 3.39 -0.18
N ILE A 306 -16.96 4.24 0.81
CA ILE A 306 -17.81 5.37 1.19
C ILE A 306 -17.95 6.35 0.03
N VAL A 307 -16.85 6.72 -0.63
CA VAL A 307 -16.90 7.62 -1.81
C VAL A 307 -17.71 6.99 -2.94
N SER A 308 -17.56 5.69 -3.19
CA SER A 308 -18.32 4.97 -4.20
C SER A 308 -19.83 4.96 -3.88
N ILE A 309 -20.21 4.71 -2.62
CA ILE A 309 -21.62 4.76 -2.15
C ILE A 309 -22.20 6.16 -2.33
N LEU A 310 -21.47 7.20 -1.89
CA LEU A 310 -21.95 8.59 -1.98
C LEU A 310 -21.98 9.12 -3.42
N SER A 311 -21.13 8.60 -4.29
CA SER A 311 -21.09 8.97 -5.72
C SER A 311 -22.16 8.27 -6.55
N ASN A 312 -22.84 7.25 -6.02
CA ASN A 312 -23.82 6.48 -6.77
C ASN A 312 -25.20 7.18 -6.80
N PRO A 313 -25.65 7.70 -7.96
CA PRO A 313 -26.94 8.42 -8.05
C PRO A 313 -28.15 7.54 -7.73
N ARG A 314 -28.02 6.20 -7.86
CA ARG A 314 -29.11 5.25 -7.60
C ARG A 314 -29.36 5.02 -6.11
N LEU A 315 -28.44 5.46 -5.25
CA LEU A 315 -28.53 5.35 -3.80
C LEU A 315 -28.96 6.66 -3.12
N ARG A 316 -29.10 7.74 -3.91
CA ARG A 316 -29.66 9.01 -3.51
C ARG A 316 -31.17 8.96 -3.77
#